data_b6c6609b5260806441d1250a36c6bf42
#
_entry.id   b6c6609b5260806441d1250a36c6bf42
#
_cell.length_a   1.000
_cell.length_b   1.000
_cell.length_c   1.000
_cell.angle_alpha   90.00
_cell.angle_beta   90.00
_cell.angle_gamma   90.00
#
_symmetry.space_group_name_H-M   'P 1'
#
loop_
_entity.id
_entity.type
_entity.pdbx_description
1 polymer ?
#
loop_
_entity_poly.entity_id
_entity_poly.type
_entity_poly.pdbx_seq_one_letter_code
_entity_poly.pdbx_strand_id
1 'polypeptide(L)'
;MNKIHIFSSPRSGTHYLESLINRMLDISIVPTPFEERNAFNIDTKELSNKINEFNSIDSRVCKTHPNWLFPYDTSVEQFKYLREPDSDMLPLIRQFTEENDYTLGVIRLNIVDVTLSFALAYHNFRLTGDGTGSFRPPYNNNTVTISMEDFVENCNKILAIYEVMIAQKEIKCDKIIYYEDLTFDSSDAKLIGLNTVRTIESSVKQAKSKKETIANYDELREYAIKFFSVHQWSMKITDGVITDMDLSNLKRRK
;
A
#
# COMPACT_ATOMS: atom_id res chain seq x y z
N MET A 1 9.63 21.48 0.82
CA MET A 1 9.09 20.10 1.00
C MET A 1 9.83 19.23 0.01
N ASN A 2 10.87 18.55 0.49
CA ASN A 2 11.78 17.80 -0.38
C ASN A 2 11.78 16.28 -0.07
N LYS A 3 11.40 15.90 1.14
CA LYS A 3 11.36 14.51 1.59
C LYS A 3 9.91 14.09 1.82
N ILE A 4 9.32 13.38 0.85
CA ILE A 4 7.91 12.99 0.87
C ILE A 4 7.80 11.49 1.03
N HIS A 5 7.00 11.07 2.01
CA HIS A 5 6.68 9.68 2.28
C HIS A 5 5.21 9.40 1.97
N ILE A 6 4.93 8.34 1.23
CA ILE A 6 3.59 7.83 0.96
C ILE A 6 3.39 6.56 1.80
N PHE A 7 2.53 6.64 2.81
CA PHE A 7 2.10 5.48 3.60
C PHE A 7 0.74 5.01 3.13
N SER A 8 0.64 3.79 2.64
CA SER A 8 -0.57 3.38 1.92
C SER A 8 -0.96 1.93 2.11
N SER A 9 -2.26 1.65 2.02
CA SER A 9 -2.73 0.30 1.74
C SER A 9 -2.19 -0.18 0.38
N PRO A 10 -1.99 -1.50 0.19
CA PRO A 10 -1.53 -2.00 -1.10
C PRO A 10 -2.54 -1.69 -2.22
N ARG A 11 -2.04 -1.61 -3.45
CA ARG A 11 -2.85 -1.37 -4.66
C ARG A 11 -3.64 -0.05 -4.66
N SER A 12 -3.18 0.95 -3.92
CA SER A 12 -3.79 2.28 -3.77
C SER A 12 -3.20 3.34 -4.70
N GLY A 13 -2.69 2.95 -5.86
CA GLY A 13 -2.19 3.91 -6.86
C GLY A 13 -0.88 4.60 -6.49
N THR A 14 -0.09 4.05 -5.57
CA THR A 14 1.15 4.67 -5.07
C THR A 14 2.17 4.97 -6.16
N HIS A 15 2.34 4.09 -7.15
CA HIS A 15 3.25 4.36 -8.28
C HIS A 15 2.81 5.56 -9.11
N TYR A 16 1.50 5.77 -9.27
CA TYR A 16 0.98 6.97 -9.91
C TYR A 16 1.33 8.21 -9.09
N LEU A 17 1.08 8.17 -7.77
CA LEU A 17 1.37 9.29 -6.88
C LEU A 17 2.87 9.59 -6.77
N GLU A 18 3.73 8.58 -6.69
CA GLU A 18 5.19 8.76 -6.78
C GLU A 18 5.57 9.49 -8.08
N SER A 19 5.03 9.04 -9.22
CA SER A 19 5.30 9.66 -10.51
C SER A 19 4.74 11.08 -10.61
N LEU A 20 3.56 11.34 -10.06
CA LEU A 20 2.96 12.67 -10.00
C LEU A 20 3.84 13.62 -9.19
N ILE A 21 4.21 13.23 -7.98
CA ILE A 21 5.04 14.02 -7.07
C ILE A 21 6.43 14.28 -7.67
N ASN A 22 7.06 13.25 -8.24
CA ASN A 22 8.34 13.36 -8.92
C ASN A 22 8.30 14.43 -10.03
N ARG A 23 7.30 14.41 -10.90
CA ARG A 23 7.14 15.37 -12.00
C ARG A 23 6.80 16.76 -11.52
N MET A 24 6.00 16.88 -10.45
CA MET A 24 5.55 18.17 -9.92
C MET A 24 6.65 18.91 -9.20
N LEU A 25 7.46 18.20 -8.41
CA LEU A 25 8.48 18.80 -7.54
C LEU A 25 9.91 18.62 -8.05
N ASP A 26 10.10 17.84 -9.12
CA ASP A 26 11.43 17.50 -9.66
C ASP A 26 12.32 16.79 -8.61
N ILE A 27 11.74 15.83 -7.88
CA ILE A 27 12.42 15.06 -6.84
C ILE A 27 12.50 13.59 -7.22
N SER A 28 13.53 12.87 -6.75
CA SER A 28 13.78 11.48 -7.14
C SER A 28 12.79 10.51 -6.48
N ILE A 29 12.35 9.48 -7.22
CA ILE A 29 11.66 8.32 -6.63
C ILE A 29 12.75 7.38 -6.09
N VAL A 30 12.71 7.10 -4.78
CA VAL A 30 13.71 6.28 -4.10
C VAL A 30 13.03 5.12 -3.38
N PRO A 31 13.41 3.85 -3.65
CA PRO A 31 12.94 2.71 -2.89
C PRO A 31 13.29 2.85 -1.40
N THR A 32 12.41 2.42 -0.52
CA THR A 32 12.70 2.48 0.92
C THR A 32 13.56 1.30 1.37
N PRO A 33 14.38 1.47 2.43
CA PRO A 33 15.12 0.36 3.02
C PRO A 33 14.22 -0.80 3.50
N PHE A 34 12.98 -0.51 3.85
CA PHE A 34 11.99 -1.52 4.26
C PHE A 34 11.48 -2.37 3.10
N GLU A 35 11.41 -1.82 1.89
CA GLU A 35 11.13 -2.58 0.67
C GLU A 35 12.23 -3.62 0.43
N GLU A 36 13.49 -3.21 0.54
CA GLU A 36 14.65 -4.09 0.40
C GLU A 36 14.70 -5.15 1.51
N ARG A 37 14.44 -4.76 2.77
CA ARG A 37 14.37 -5.72 3.88
C ARG A 37 13.36 -6.82 3.62
N ASN A 38 12.18 -6.46 3.16
CA ASN A 38 11.11 -7.41 2.86
C ASN A 38 11.48 -8.34 1.70
N ALA A 39 12.28 -7.85 0.72
CA ALA A 39 12.74 -8.64 -0.41
C ALA A 39 13.92 -9.55 -0.08
N PHE A 40 14.87 -9.10 0.78
CA PHE A 40 16.16 -9.75 0.99
C PHE A 40 16.42 -10.22 2.43
N ASN A 41 15.42 -10.11 3.32
CA ASN A 41 15.54 -10.54 4.73
C ASN A 41 16.72 -9.92 5.48
N ILE A 42 16.96 -8.61 5.30
CA ILE A 42 18.05 -7.83 5.86
C ILE A 42 17.92 -7.74 7.38
N ASP A 43 19.04 -7.89 8.10
CA ASP A 43 19.05 -7.75 9.56
C ASP A 43 18.87 -6.28 10.02
N THR A 44 18.61 -6.07 11.33
CA THR A 44 18.34 -4.74 11.88
C THR A 44 19.54 -3.79 11.79
N LYS A 45 20.78 -4.30 11.87
CA LYS A 45 22.00 -3.48 11.79
C LYS A 45 22.21 -2.97 10.36
N GLU A 46 22.07 -3.85 9.39
CA GLU A 46 22.16 -3.47 7.98
C GLU A 46 21.02 -2.53 7.60
N LEU A 47 19.80 -2.79 8.10
CA LEU A 47 18.67 -1.90 7.89
C LEU A 47 18.93 -0.51 8.47
N SER A 48 19.53 -0.40 9.66
CA SER A 48 19.91 0.89 10.25
C SER A 48 20.86 1.69 9.36
N ASN A 49 21.87 1.02 8.80
CA ASN A 49 22.80 1.67 7.88
C ASN A 49 22.09 2.16 6.61
N LYS A 50 21.25 1.33 6.03
CA LYS A 50 20.43 1.70 4.85
C LYS A 50 19.48 2.86 5.12
N ILE A 51 18.89 2.95 6.33
CA ILE A 51 18.06 4.08 6.74
C ILE A 51 18.91 5.36 6.81
N ASN A 52 20.12 5.29 7.36
CA ASN A 52 21.02 6.45 7.40
C ASN A 52 21.38 6.95 6.00
N GLU A 53 21.75 6.02 5.09
CA GLU A 53 22.02 6.34 3.69
C GLU A 53 20.80 6.96 3.00
N PHE A 54 19.64 6.35 3.20
CA PHE A 54 18.38 6.85 2.65
C PHE A 54 18.04 8.25 3.20
N ASN A 55 18.23 8.50 4.49
CA ASN A 55 17.93 9.78 5.13
C ASN A 55 18.89 10.89 4.68
N SER A 56 20.09 10.54 4.18
CA SER A 56 21.04 11.50 3.61
C SER A 56 20.62 12.05 2.24
N ILE A 57 19.60 11.46 1.60
CA ILE A 57 19.07 11.96 0.32
C ILE A 57 18.18 13.17 0.58
N ASP A 58 18.62 14.34 0.13
CA ASP A 58 17.98 15.63 0.42
C ASP A 58 16.62 15.82 -0.25
N SER A 59 16.40 15.15 -1.38
CA SER A 59 15.20 15.38 -2.20
C SER A 59 14.68 14.06 -2.76
N ARG A 60 13.58 13.57 -2.18
CA ARG A 60 13.03 12.26 -2.53
C ARG A 60 11.52 12.12 -2.30
N VAL A 61 10.90 11.25 -3.07
CA VAL A 61 9.62 10.64 -2.76
C VAL A 61 9.78 9.13 -2.63
N CYS A 62 9.16 8.56 -1.62
CA CYS A 62 9.17 7.12 -1.35
C CYS A 62 7.80 6.64 -0.87
N LYS A 63 7.62 5.33 -0.90
CA LYS A 63 6.40 4.70 -0.35
C LYS A 63 6.74 3.58 0.62
N THR A 64 5.83 3.35 1.58
CA THR A 64 5.80 2.12 2.37
C THR A 64 4.39 1.58 2.46
N HIS A 65 4.30 0.28 2.69
CA HIS A 65 3.07 -0.40 3.03
C HIS A 65 3.14 -0.90 4.49
N PRO A 66 2.00 -1.01 5.20
CA PRO A 66 1.99 -1.45 6.59
C PRO A 66 2.73 -2.76 6.82
N ASN A 67 2.58 -3.72 5.93
CA ASN A 67 3.23 -5.03 6.01
C ASN A 67 4.75 -5.03 5.81
N TRP A 68 5.34 -3.94 5.33
CA TRP A 68 6.80 -3.81 5.25
C TRP A 68 7.41 -3.33 6.57
N LEU A 69 6.64 -2.60 7.36
CA LEU A 69 7.07 -1.97 8.59
C LEU A 69 6.68 -2.77 9.83
N PHE A 70 5.49 -3.35 9.80
CA PHE A 70 4.90 -4.04 10.94
C PHE A 70 4.67 -5.52 10.61
N PRO A 71 5.16 -6.44 11.46
CA PRO A 71 4.85 -7.85 11.30
C PRO A 71 3.34 -8.07 11.49
N TYR A 72 2.78 -8.95 10.70
CA TYR A 72 1.40 -9.37 10.83
C TYR A 72 1.31 -10.88 10.67
N ASP A 73 0.35 -11.47 11.37
CA ASP A 73 0.03 -12.87 11.23
C ASP A 73 -1.16 -13.04 10.30
N THR A 74 -1.12 -14.04 9.43
CA THR A 74 -2.17 -14.33 8.46
C THR A 74 -3.17 -15.36 8.96
N SER A 75 -3.00 -15.92 10.16
CA SER A 75 -3.97 -16.86 10.73
C SER A 75 -5.17 -16.11 11.33
N VAL A 76 -6.38 -16.47 10.92
CA VAL A 76 -7.63 -15.81 11.33
C VAL A 76 -7.84 -15.83 12.85
N GLU A 77 -7.35 -16.85 13.54
CA GLU A 77 -7.44 -16.96 14.99
C GLU A 77 -6.47 -16.04 15.73
N GLN A 78 -5.36 -15.67 15.09
CA GLN A 78 -4.27 -14.89 15.68
C GLN A 78 -4.36 -13.39 15.37
N PHE A 79 -5.22 -12.97 14.47
CA PHE A 79 -5.45 -11.55 14.17
C PHE A 79 -5.89 -10.70 15.38
N LYS A 80 -6.37 -11.32 16.44
CA LYS A 80 -6.63 -10.62 17.70
C LYS A 80 -5.36 -10.03 18.35
N TYR A 81 -4.21 -10.47 17.89
CA TYR A 81 -2.91 -10.06 18.41
C TYR A 81 -2.05 -9.52 17.27
N LEU A 82 -2.35 -8.31 16.81
CA LEU A 82 -1.38 -7.53 16.05
C LEU A 82 -0.09 -7.53 16.88
N ARG A 83 0.94 -8.23 16.41
CA ARG A 83 2.22 -8.18 17.09
C ARG A 83 2.69 -6.74 17.07
N GLU A 84 2.96 -6.21 18.24
CA GLU A 84 3.76 -5.00 18.29
C GLU A 84 5.04 -5.26 17.51
N PRO A 85 5.53 -4.28 16.72
CA PRO A 85 6.82 -4.41 16.06
C PRO A 85 7.85 -4.87 17.10
N ASP A 86 8.76 -5.75 16.71
CA ASP A 86 9.88 -6.12 17.56
C ASP A 86 10.49 -4.85 18.15
N SER A 87 10.87 -4.89 19.43
CA SER A 87 11.42 -3.73 20.16
C SER A 87 12.55 -3.03 19.38
N ASP A 88 13.29 -3.81 18.59
CA ASP A 88 14.42 -3.33 17.78
C ASP A 88 13.99 -2.63 16.49
N MET A 89 12.75 -2.87 16.01
CA MET A 89 12.22 -2.24 14.80
C MET A 89 11.59 -0.87 15.06
N LEU A 90 11.01 -0.65 16.23
CA LEU A 90 10.36 0.62 16.56
C LEU A 90 11.30 1.83 16.44
N PRO A 91 12.53 1.81 16.98
CA PRO A 91 13.48 2.91 16.80
C PRO A 91 13.78 3.18 15.32
N LEU A 92 13.93 2.14 14.51
CA LEU A 92 14.22 2.27 13.08
C LEU A 92 13.05 2.86 12.30
N ILE A 93 11.83 2.48 12.62
CA ILE A 93 10.62 3.07 12.02
C ILE A 93 10.53 4.56 12.38
N ARG A 94 10.78 4.92 13.63
CA ARG A 94 10.79 6.33 14.07
C ARG A 94 11.88 7.13 13.37
N GLN A 95 13.12 6.63 13.35
CA GLN A 95 14.24 7.26 12.64
C GLN A 95 13.91 7.52 11.16
N PHE A 96 13.24 6.58 10.50
CA PHE A 96 12.80 6.75 9.11
C PHE A 96 11.70 7.80 8.98
N THR A 97 10.69 7.78 9.87
CA THR A 97 9.50 8.63 9.75
C THR A 97 9.77 10.09 10.13
N GLU A 98 10.64 10.33 11.11
CA GLU A 98 11.00 11.67 11.61
C GLU A 98 11.75 12.52 10.58
N GLU A 99 12.41 11.88 9.63
CA GLU A 99 13.22 12.54 8.59
C GLU A 99 12.41 12.95 7.33
N ASN A 100 11.11 12.70 7.31
CA ASN A 100 10.26 13.10 6.20
C ASN A 100 9.56 14.43 6.49
N ASP A 101 9.65 15.38 5.55
CA ASP A 101 9.00 16.70 5.64
C ASP A 101 7.47 16.56 5.58
N TYR A 102 6.99 15.55 4.86
CA TYR A 102 5.57 15.34 4.62
C TYR A 102 5.24 13.87 4.45
N THR A 103 4.23 13.42 5.15
CA THR A 103 3.70 12.04 5.01
C THR A 103 2.27 12.07 4.51
N LEU A 104 2.05 11.45 3.35
CA LEU A 104 0.76 11.29 2.73
C LEU A 104 0.19 9.90 3.03
N GLY A 105 -0.94 9.83 3.73
CA GLY A 105 -1.71 8.59 3.89
C GLY A 105 -2.60 8.34 2.67
N VAL A 106 -2.54 7.14 2.09
CA VAL A 106 -3.41 6.76 0.97
C VAL A 106 -4.15 5.47 1.28
N ILE A 107 -5.46 5.54 1.31
CA ILE A 107 -6.33 4.42 1.65
C ILE A 107 -7.25 4.12 0.47
N ARG A 108 -7.40 2.86 0.12
CA ARG A 108 -8.39 2.43 -0.86
C ARG A 108 -9.59 1.82 -0.14
N LEU A 109 -10.77 2.41 -0.35
CA LEU A 109 -11.99 2.01 0.37
C LEU A 109 -12.59 0.71 -0.18
N ASN A 110 -12.50 0.45 -1.48
CA ASN A 110 -12.99 -0.79 -2.07
C ASN A 110 -12.02 -1.95 -1.77
N ILE A 111 -12.19 -2.58 -0.59
CA ILE A 111 -11.30 -3.65 -0.11
C ILE A 111 -11.39 -4.93 -0.97
N VAL A 112 -12.56 -5.20 -1.56
CA VAL A 112 -12.73 -6.32 -2.50
C VAL A 112 -11.91 -6.09 -3.74
N ASP A 113 -11.92 -4.88 -4.30
CA ASP A 113 -11.14 -4.55 -5.48
C ASP A 113 -9.63 -4.53 -5.20
N VAL A 114 -9.21 -4.13 -4.00
CA VAL A 114 -7.82 -4.28 -3.52
C VAL A 114 -7.43 -5.74 -3.51
N THR A 115 -8.25 -6.61 -2.93
CA THR A 115 -7.96 -8.05 -2.78
C THR A 115 -7.84 -8.73 -4.14
N LEU A 116 -8.77 -8.50 -5.06
CA LEU A 116 -8.71 -9.02 -6.42
C LEU A 116 -7.45 -8.54 -7.17
N SER A 117 -7.10 -7.26 -7.02
CA SER A 117 -5.88 -6.69 -7.62
C SER A 117 -4.61 -7.26 -7.00
N PHE A 118 -4.62 -7.53 -5.70
CA PHE A 118 -3.49 -8.12 -4.98
C PHE A 118 -3.32 -9.59 -5.35
N ALA A 119 -4.41 -10.36 -5.40
CA ALA A 119 -4.39 -11.76 -5.79
C ALA A 119 -3.89 -11.96 -7.23
N LEU A 120 -4.32 -11.10 -8.17
CA LEU A 120 -3.81 -11.12 -9.54
C LEU A 120 -2.30 -10.82 -9.58
N ALA A 121 -1.83 -9.84 -8.85
CA ALA A 121 -0.42 -9.50 -8.78
C ALA A 121 0.41 -10.63 -8.15
N TYR A 122 -0.08 -11.25 -7.09
CA TYR A 122 0.58 -12.37 -6.41
C TYR A 122 0.63 -13.63 -7.28
N HIS A 123 -0.45 -13.94 -8.02
CA HIS A 123 -0.48 -15.02 -9.00
C HIS A 123 0.59 -14.82 -10.08
N ASN A 124 0.67 -13.62 -10.64
CA ASN A 124 1.68 -13.30 -11.65
C ASN A 124 3.12 -13.38 -11.10
N PHE A 125 3.34 -12.94 -9.87
CA PHE A 125 4.63 -13.04 -9.20
C PHE A 125 5.09 -14.50 -9.04
N ARG A 126 4.18 -15.41 -8.64
CA ARG A 126 4.49 -16.84 -8.53
C ARG A 126 4.84 -17.49 -9.87
N LEU A 127 4.22 -17.04 -10.98
CA LEU A 127 4.46 -17.59 -12.31
C LEU A 127 5.80 -17.14 -12.91
N THR A 128 6.23 -15.93 -12.63
CA THR A 128 7.47 -15.38 -13.21
C THR A 128 8.73 -15.89 -12.53
N GLY A 129 8.63 -16.33 -11.26
CA GLY A 129 9.70 -17.03 -10.54
C GLY A 129 11.02 -16.27 -10.34
N ASP A 130 11.12 -15.05 -10.85
CA ASP A 130 12.38 -14.31 -10.97
C ASP A 130 12.75 -13.49 -9.72
N GLY A 131 11.96 -13.57 -8.66
CA GLY A 131 12.23 -12.86 -7.41
C GLY A 131 12.38 -11.33 -7.53
N THR A 132 12.35 -10.79 -8.75
CA THR A 132 12.54 -9.36 -9.01
C THR A 132 11.29 -8.53 -8.73
N GLY A 133 10.24 -9.16 -8.22
CA GLY A 133 9.11 -8.50 -7.57
C GLY A 133 8.33 -7.54 -8.44
N SER A 134 8.38 -7.66 -9.75
CA SER A 134 7.54 -6.87 -10.62
C SER A 134 6.09 -7.33 -10.48
N PHE A 135 5.37 -6.76 -9.52
CA PHE A 135 3.91 -6.83 -9.42
C PHE A 135 3.20 -6.20 -10.65
N ARG A 136 3.93 -6.05 -11.74
CA ARG A 136 3.35 -5.62 -13.01
C ARG A 136 2.79 -6.87 -13.69
N PRO A 137 1.48 -6.94 -13.94
CA PRO A 137 0.94 -8.05 -14.69
C PRO A 137 1.68 -8.11 -16.03
N PRO A 138 2.12 -9.29 -16.47
CA PRO A 138 2.54 -9.43 -17.84
C PRO A 138 1.36 -8.97 -18.71
N TYR A 139 1.61 -8.08 -19.64
CA TYR A 139 0.60 -7.60 -20.58
C TYR A 139 0.17 -8.71 -21.57
N ASN A 140 0.31 -9.97 -21.13
CA ASN A 140 -0.18 -11.11 -21.88
C ASN A 140 -1.71 -11.07 -21.83
N ASN A 141 -2.30 -11.16 -23.00
CA ASN A 141 -3.76 -11.17 -23.19
C ASN A 141 -4.46 -12.39 -22.56
N ASN A 142 -3.75 -13.20 -21.77
CA ASN A 142 -4.26 -14.42 -21.19
C ASN A 142 -5.09 -14.13 -19.94
N THR A 143 -6.27 -14.67 -19.93
CA THR A 143 -7.11 -14.74 -18.74
C THR A 143 -6.52 -15.76 -17.77
N VAL A 144 -6.43 -15.43 -16.48
CA VAL A 144 -5.88 -16.30 -15.43
C VAL A 144 -6.98 -16.80 -14.51
N THR A 145 -6.86 -18.03 -14.03
CA THR A 145 -7.71 -18.56 -12.95
C THR A 145 -6.93 -18.51 -11.65
N ILE A 146 -7.49 -17.90 -10.62
CA ILE A 146 -6.89 -17.83 -9.28
C ILE A 146 -7.56 -18.92 -8.43
N SER A 147 -6.77 -19.76 -7.77
CA SER A 147 -7.33 -20.79 -6.89
C SER A 147 -8.07 -20.15 -5.70
N MET A 148 -9.15 -20.79 -5.24
CA MET A 148 -9.88 -20.27 -4.08
C MET A 148 -9.02 -20.28 -2.82
N GLU A 149 -8.14 -21.26 -2.66
CA GLU A 149 -7.20 -21.35 -1.53
C GLU A 149 -6.26 -20.13 -1.48
N ASP A 150 -5.59 -19.82 -2.59
CA ASP A 150 -4.73 -18.63 -2.71
C ASP A 150 -5.55 -17.35 -2.48
N PHE A 151 -6.80 -17.32 -2.94
CA PHE A 151 -7.63 -16.12 -2.79
C PHE A 151 -8.06 -15.90 -1.34
N VAL A 152 -8.42 -16.94 -0.61
CA VAL A 152 -8.72 -16.89 0.84
C VAL A 152 -7.51 -16.36 1.61
N GLU A 153 -6.31 -16.85 1.30
CA GLU A 153 -5.07 -16.34 1.89
C GLU A 153 -4.89 -14.85 1.61
N ASN A 154 -5.18 -14.40 0.40
CA ASN A 154 -5.08 -12.98 0.05
C ASN A 154 -6.14 -12.12 0.77
N CYS A 155 -7.38 -12.63 0.98
CA CYS A 155 -8.38 -11.94 1.79
C CYS A 155 -7.87 -11.72 3.22
N ASN A 156 -7.30 -12.76 3.83
CA ASN A 156 -6.70 -12.67 5.17
C ASN A 156 -5.55 -11.64 5.20
N LYS A 157 -4.62 -11.70 4.25
CA LYS A 157 -3.50 -10.75 4.16
C LYS A 157 -3.97 -9.31 4.05
N ILE A 158 -4.93 -9.04 3.19
CA ILE A 158 -5.44 -7.67 2.98
C ILE A 158 -6.13 -7.18 4.24
N LEU A 159 -6.97 -7.99 4.89
CA LEU A 159 -7.60 -7.62 6.15
C LEU A 159 -6.55 -7.26 7.20
N ALA A 160 -5.53 -8.10 7.40
CA ALA A 160 -4.45 -7.86 8.34
C ALA A 160 -3.69 -6.56 8.06
N ILE A 161 -3.40 -6.27 6.80
CA ILE A 161 -2.69 -5.04 6.41
C ILE A 161 -3.51 -3.79 6.79
N TYR A 162 -4.83 -3.82 6.57
CA TYR A 162 -5.69 -2.70 6.97
C TYR A 162 -5.80 -2.55 8.48
N GLU A 163 -5.94 -3.65 9.22
CA GLU A 163 -5.96 -3.63 10.68
C GLU A 163 -4.66 -3.07 11.26
N VAL A 164 -3.51 -3.52 10.75
CA VAL A 164 -2.20 -2.97 11.13
C VAL A 164 -2.11 -1.48 10.80
N MET A 165 -2.57 -1.07 9.63
CA MET A 165 -2.56 0.33 9.22
C MET A 165 -3.35 1.22 10.18
N ILE A 166 -4.50 0.75 10.65
CA ILE A 166 -5.38 1.49 11.57
C ILE A 166 -4.81 1.49 13.00
N ALA A 167 -4.32 0.35 13.46
CA ALA A 167 -3.88 0.17 14.85
C ALA A 167 -2.53 0.81 15.16
N GLN A 168 -1.63 0.91 14.19
CA GLN A 168 -0.27 1.43 14.38
C GLN A 168 -0.28 2.91 14.82
N LYS A 169 0.73 3.31 15.62
CA LYS A 169 0.82 4.65 16.21
C LYS A 169 2.09 5.42 15.81
N GLU A 170 3.00 4.75 15.12
CA GLU A 170 4.34 5.30 14.82
C GLU A 170 4.33 6.23 13.61
N ILE A 171 3.52 5.93 12.59
CA ILE A 171 3.43 6.75 11.38
C ILE A 171 2.26 7.70 11.49
N LYS A 172 2.56 8.99 11.40
CA LYS A 172 1.59 10.06 11.40
C LYS A 172 1.55 10.75 10.05
N CYS A 173 0.38 10.79 9.44
CA CYS A 173 0.16 11.43 8.16
C CYS A 173 -0.24 12.90 8.33
N ASP A 174 0.39 13.77 7.56
CA ASP A 174 0.02 15.19 7.46
C ASP A 174 -1.30 15.34 6.70
N LYS A 175 -1.55 14.45 5.75
CA LYS A 175 -2.79 14.36 5.01
C LYS A 175 -3.15 12.91 4.73
N ILE A 176 -4.45 12.62 4.74
CA ILE A 176 -5.00 11.31 4.32
C ILE A 176 -5.94 11.56 3.16
N ILE A 177 -5.80 10.79 2.09
CA ILE A 177 -6.68 10.79 0.91
C ILE A 177 -7.21 9.37 0.65
N TYR A 178 -8.30 9.30 -0.08
CA TYR A 178 -8.81 8.02 -0.57
C TYR A 178 -8.45 7.84 -2.04
N TYR A 179 -8.11 6.61 -2.41
CA TYR A 179 -7.78 6.27 -3.79
C TYR A 179 -8.94 6.60 -4.74
N GLU A 180 -10.16 6.46 -4.26
CA GLU A 180 -11.38 6.70 -5.00
C GLU A 180 -11.60 8.19 -5.33
N ASP A 181 -10.91 9.10 -4.64
CA ASP A 181 -10.94 10.54 -4.91
C ASP A 181 -9.94 10.97 -6.01
N LEU A 182 -9.06 10.05 -6.45
CA LEU A 182 -8.08 10.34 -7.50
C LEU A 182 -8.73 10.39 -8.87
N THR A 183 -8.42 11.45 -9.61
CA THR A 183 -8.86 11.67 -11.00
C THR A 183 -7.85 11.17 -12.02
N PHE A 184 -6.63 10.84 -11.56
CA PHE A 184 -5.48 10.42 -12.37
C PHE A 184 -5.01 11.47 -13.38
N ASP A 185 -5.13 12.73 -13.00
CA ASP A 185 -4.67 13.89 -13.75
C ASP A 185 -3.96 14.92 -12.85
N SER A 186 -3.60 16.07 -13.40
CA SER A 186 -2.87 17.12 -12.67
C SER A 186 -3.65 17.74 -11.50
N SER A 187 -4.98 17.57 -11.42
CA SER A 187 -5.79 18.10 -10.32
C SER A 187 -5.51 17.38 -9.00
N ASP A 188 -5.02 16.14 -9.06
CA ASP A 188 -4.62 15.37 -7.90
C ASP A 188 -3.47 16.02 -7.10
N ALA A 189 -2.66 16.87 -7.73
CA ALA A 189 -1.64 17.63 -7.03
C ALA A 189 -2.23 18.51 -5.91
N LYS A 190 -3.36 19.15 -6.17
CA LYS A 190 -4.10 19.92 -5.17
C LYS A 190 -4.71 19.01 -4.11
N LEU A 191 -5.24 17.85 -4.52
CA LEU A 191 -5.80 16.85 -3.62
C LEU A 191 -4.74 16.38 -2.61
N ILE A 192 -3.50 16.16 -3.03
CA ILE A 192 -2.40 15.73 -2.13
C ILE A 192 -1.69 16.89 -1.42
N GLY A 193 -2.14 18.13 -1.60
CA GLY A 193 -1.62 19.30 -0.89
C GLY A 193 -0.39 19.95 -1.53
N LEU A 194 -0.12 19.65 -2.80
CA LEU A 194 0.95 20.30 -3.56
C LEU A 194 0.42 21.54 -4.27
N ASN A 195 1.01 22.69 -3.95
CA ASN A 195 0.75 23.96 -4.65
C ASN A 195 1.75 24.09 -5.81
N THR A 196 1.43 23.53 -6.97
CA THR A 196 2.31 23.61 -8.13
C THR A 196 1.60 24.12 -9.37
N VAL A 197 2.37 24.75 -10.26
CA VAL A 197 1.89 25.39 -11.49
C VAL A 197 2.12 24.50 -12.73
N ARG A 198 2.74 23.33 -12.55
CA ARG A 198 3.05 22.43 -13.69
C ARG A 198 1.82 21.65 -14.12
N THR A 199 1.44 21.76 -15.36
CA THR A 199 0.43 20.89 -16.00
C THR A 199 1.09 19.58 -16.39
N ILE A 200 0.49 18.46 -15.99
CA ILE A 200 0.95 17.11 -16.37
C ILE A 200 -0.11 16.51 -17.27
N GLU A 201 0.31 15.99 -18.41
CA GLU A 201 -0.56 15.20 -19.26
C GLU A 201 -0.97 13.92 -18.52
N SER A 202 -2.25 13.59 -18.56
CA SER A 202 -2.79 12.39 -17.91
C SER A 202 -2.15 11.14 -18.52
N SER A 203 -1.46 10.37 -17.72
CA SER A 203 -0.97 9.05 -18.11
C SER A 203 -1.94 7.97 -17.64
N VAL A 204 -3.14 7.95 -18.19
CA VAL A 204 -4.08 6.87 -17.93
C VAL A 204 -3.57 5.62 -18.66
N LYS A 205 -2.93 4.71 -17.92
CA LYS A 205 -2.74 3.34 -18.44
C LYS A 205 -4.13 2.70 -18.46
N GLN A 206 -4.64 2.45 -19.66
CA GLN A 206 -5.78 1.56 -19.88
C GLN A 206 -5.35 0.13 -19.53
N ALA A 207 -5.36 -0.21 -18.25
CA ALA A 207 -5.27 -1.61 -17.85
C ALA A 207 -6.61 -2.28 -18.19
N LYS A 208 -6.58 -3.50 -18.74
CA LYS A 208 -7.76 -4.33 -18.87
C LYS A 208 -8.46 -4.44 -17.51
N SER A 209 -9.78 -4.48 -17.50
CA SER A 209 -10.53 -4.67 -16.27
C SER A 209 -10.16 -6.01 -15.63
N LYS A 210 -10.23 -6.10 -14.30
CA LYS A 210 -9.98 -7.36 -13.58
C LYS A 210 -10.95 -8.46 -14.01
N LYS A 211 -12.17 -8.08 -14.36
CA LYS A 211 -13.21 -8.99 -14.87
C LYS A 211 -12.81 -9.63 -16.20
N GLU A 212 -12.05 -8.93 -17.04
CA GLU A 212 -11.53 -9.47 -18.31
C GLU A 212 -10.26 -10.31 -18.12
N THR A 213 -9.55 -10.10 -17.01
CA THR A 213 -8.26 -10.73 -16.74
C THR A 213 -8.38 -11.97 -15.85
N ILE A 214 -9.38 -12.05 -14.98
CA ILE A 214 -9.58 -13.15 -14.03
C ILE A 214 -10.78 -13.99 -14.50
N ALA A 215 -10.55 -15.26 -14.84
CA ALA A 215 -11.58 -16.15 -15.38
C ALA A 215 -12.74 -16.41 -14.39
N ASN A 216 -12.42 -16.59 -13.13
CA ASN A 216 -13.39 -16.84 -12.05
C ASN A 216 -13.67 -15.57 -11.20
N TYR A 217 -13.64 -14.39 -11.83
CA TYR A 217 -13.79 -13.10 -11.17
C TYR A 217 -15.06 -12.99 -10.31
N ASP A 218 -16.22 -13.37 -10.87
CA ASP A 218 -17.50 -13.19 -10.19
C ASP A 218 -17.59 -14.08 -8.92
N GLU A 219 -17.06 -15.31 -8.97
CA GLU A 219 -16.95 -16.22 -7.82
C GLU A 219 -16.07 -15.63 -6.71
N LEU A 220 -14.87 -15.17 -7.08
CA LEU A 220 -13.93 -14.57 -6.12
C LEU A 220 -14.50 -13.28 -5.50
N ARG A 221 -15.15 -12.47 -6.30
CA ARG A 221 -15.78 -11.23 -5.82
C ARG A 221 -16.89 -11.51 -4.82
N GLU A 222 -17.77 -12.48 -5.11
CA GLU A 222 -18.85 -12.88 -4.20
C GLU A 222 -18.30 -13.42 -2.88
N TYR A 223 -17.27 -14.26 -2.95
CA TYR A 223 -16.59 -14.76 -1.76
C TYR A 223 -16.00 -13.63 -0.93
N ALA A 224 -15.28 -12.69 -1.53
CA ALA A 224 -14.66 -11.56 -0.82
C ALA A 224 -15.70 -10.67 -0.13
N ILE A 225 -16.83 -10.38 -0.78
CA ILE A 225 -17.92 -9.62 -0.16
C ILE A 225 -18.43 -10.34 1.09
N LYS A 226 -18.69 -11.64 1.02
CA LYS A 226 -19.12 -12.45 2.18
C LYS A 226 -18.05 -12.48 3.27
N PHE A 227 -16.79 -12.70 2.89
CA PHE A 227 -15.68 -12.74 3.82
C PHE A 227 -15.57 -11.45 4.62
N PHE A 228 -15.50 -10.29 3.95
CA PHE A 228 -15.35 -9.00 4.63
C PHE A 228 -16.63 -8.56 5.36
N SER A 229 -17.82 -9.05 5.00
CA SER A 229 -19.04 -8.74 5.73
C SER A 229 -19.10 -9.35 7.14
N VAL A 230 -18.40 -10.46 7.37
CA VAL A 230 -18.34 -11.15 8.67
C VAL A 230 -17.09 -10.82 9.49
N HIS A 231 -16.02 -10.33 8.82
CA HIS A 231 -14.76 -9.97 9.46
C HIS A 231 -14.63 -8.43 9.56
N GLN A 232 -15.51 -7.81 10.33
CA GLN A 232 -15.56 -6.36 10.55
C GLN A 232 -14.97 -6.02 11.92
N TRP A 233 -13.65 -5.91 12.02
CA TRP A 233 -13.00 -5.67 13.33
C TRP A 233 -12.91 -4.19 13.66
N SER A 234 -11.91 -3.48 13.13
CA SER A 234 -11.72 -2.05 13.32
C SER A 234 -12.34 -1.21 12.20
N MET A 235 -13.01 -1.87 11.26
CA MET A 235 -13.64 -1.24 10.08
C MET A 235 -15.07 -1.72 9.92
N LYS A 236 -15.96 -0.84 9.46
CA LYS A 236 -17.27 -1.24 8.97
C LYS A 236 -17.21 -1.41 7.45
N ILE A 237 -17.60 -2.58 6.96
CA ILE A 237 -17.56 -2.91 5.53
C ILE A 237 -18.96 -3.26 5.04
N THR A 238 -19.40 -2.61 3.97
CA THR A 238 -20.70 -2.84 3.33
C THR A 238 -20.46 -3.08 1.83
N ASP A 239 -20.96 -4.20 1.32
CA ASP A 239 -20.82 -4.59 -0.09
C ASP A 239 -19.36 -4.55 -0.61
N GLY A 240 -18.41 -4.86 0.28
CA GLY A 240 -16.99 -4.86 -0.06
C GLY A 240 -16.31 -3.50 -0.06
N VAL A 241 -16.99 -2.47 0.45
CA VAL A 241 -16.46 -1.12 0.59
C VAL A 241 -16.38 -0.76 2.08
N ILE A 242 -15.24 -0.23 2.51
CA ILE A 242 -15.07 0.29 3.87
C ILE A 242 -15.89 1.57 3.99
N THR A 243 -16.90 1.56 4.85
CA THR A 243 -17.81 2.70 5.07
C THR A 243 -17.50 3.49 6.33
N ASP A 244 -16.74 2.90 7.26
CA ASP A 244 -16.30 3.56 8.48
C ASP A 244 -15.00 2.91 9.00
N MET A 245 -14.06 3.73 9.48
CA MET A 245 -12.82 3.30 10.15
C MET A 245 -12.26 4.43 11.02
N ASP A 246 -11.68 4.08 12.15
CA ASP A 246 -11.01 5.05 13.02
C ASP A 246 -9.56 5.31 12.55
N LEU A 247 -9.34 6.47 11.96
CA LEU A 247 -8.04 6.93 11.48
C LEU A 247 -7.32 7.86 12.48
N SER A 248 -7.76 7.95 13.73
CA SER A 248 -7.18 8.83 14.76
C SER A 248 -5.69 8.55 14.99
N ASN A 249 -5.28 7.28 14.91
CA ASN A 249 -3.88 6.87 15.04
C ASN A 249 -3.00 7.33 13.88
N LEU A 250 -3.56 7.52 12.69
CA LEU A 250 -2.83 7.95 11.49
C LEU A 250 -2.68 9.46 11.39
N LYS A 251 -3.59 10.24 11.99
CA LYS A 251 -3.57 11.70 11.87
C LYS A 251 -2.51 12.33 12.75
N ARG A 252 -1.68 13.22 12.17
CA ARG A 252 -0.80 14.08 12.94
C ARG A 252 -1.67 15.06 13.77
N ARG A 253 -1.46 15.09 15.07
CA ARG A 253 -2.12 16.11 15.91
C ARG A 253 -1.49 17.47 15.55
N LYS A 254 -2.33 18.42 15.19
CA LYS A 254 -1.92 19.82 14.96
C LYS A 254 -1.57 20.50 16.28
#